data_cf78b5bc410310bfa1cd5778235e4690
#
_entry.id   cf78b5bc410310bfa1cd5778235e4690
#
_cell.length_a   1.000
_cell.length_b   1.000
_cell.length_c   1.000
_cell.angle_alpha   90.00
_cell.angle_beta   90.00
_cell.angle_gamma   90.00
#
_symmetry.space_group_name_H-M   'P 1'
#
loop_
_entity.id
_entity.type
_entity.pdbx_description
1 polymer ?
#
loop_
_entity_poly.entity_id
_entity_poly.type
_entity_poly.pdbx_seq_one_letter_code
_entity_poly.pdbx_strand_id
1 'polypeptide(L)'
;MGQSGSRIVDIKNDFELVVRASKELEHLLETHFQAPSGKTVGLHEKIGAARTRSGEPLTENAVRRMRYLVTIRNSLVHDREVNAIPNRADFVKGWAEVEAELQRLIPQEGSSCVVC
;
A
#
# COMPACT_ATOMS: atom_id res chain seq x y z
N MET A 1 8.79 -7.13 14.73
CA MET A 1 8.44 -7.92 14.10
C MET A 1 7.87 -7.66 12.82
N GLY A 2 7.98 -7.24 11.92
CA GLY A 2 7.60 -7.06 10.60
C GLY A 2 6.49 -7.95 10.09
N GLN A 3 5.68 -8.36 11.00
CA GLN A 3 4.66 -9.29 10.64
C GLN A 3 3.35 -8.65 10.25
N SER A 4 3.29 -7.33 10.25
CA SER A 4 2.05 -6.65 9.99
C SER A 4 1.51 -6.97 8.60
N GLY A 5 2.38 -7.09 7.62
CA GLY A 5 1.95 -7.43 6.28
C GLY A 5 1.28 -8.78 6.21
N SER A 6 1.85 -9.76 6.89
CA SER A 6 1.29 -11.08 6.95
C SER A 6 -0.06 -11.06 7.62
N ARG A 7 -0.20 -10.28 8.66
CA ARG A 7 -1.45 -10.19 9.36
C ARG A 7 -2.54 -9.62 8.47
N ILE A 8 -2.21 -8.66 7.64
CA ILE A 8 -3.17 -8.07 6.74
C ILE A 8 -3.72 -9.12 5.78
N VAL A 9 -2.85 -9.92 5.20
CA VAL A 9 -3.30 -10.93 4.23
C VAL A 9 -4.11 -12.03 4.89
N ASP A 10 -4.04 -12.16 6.21
CA ASP A 10 -4.81 -13.15 6.94
C ASP A 10 -6.21 -12.68 7.31
N ILE A 11 -6.54 -11.42 7.10
CA ILE A 11 -7.84 -10.88 7.42
C ILE A 11 -8.89 -11.51 6.51
N LYS A 12 -9.93 -12.07 7.10
CA LYS A 12 -10.92 -12.80 6.32
C LYS A 12 -12.05 -11.93 5.77
N ASN A 13 -12.35 -10.85 6.43
CA ASN A 13 -13.40 -9.94 5.99
C ASN A 13 -12.86 -9.05 4.88
N ASP A 14 -13.52 -9.06 3.72
CA ASP A 14 -13.02 -8.32 2.55
C ASP A 14 -12.96 -6.82 2.79
N PHE A 15 -13.97 -6.27 3.43
CA PHE A 15 -14.00 -4.85 3.69
C PHE A 15 -12.85 -4.46 4.61
N GLU A 16 -12.67 -5.20 5.67
CA GLU A 16 -11.58 -4.94 6.59
C GLU A 16 -10.22 -5.12 5.90
N LEU A 17 -10.09 -6.12 5.06
CA LEU A 17 -8.85 -6.37 4.34
C LEU A 17 -8.47 -5.16 3.48
N VAL A 18 -9.40 -4.65 2.68
CA VAL A 18 -9.05 -3.55 1.79
C VAL A 18 -8.80 -2.27 2.56
N VAL A 19 -9.53 -2.04 3.66
CA VAL A 19 -9.33 -0.84 4.46
C VAL A 19 -7.98 -0.89 5.14
N ARG A 20 -7.60 -2.02 5.72
CA ARG A 20 -6.32 -2.15 6.38
C ARG A 20 -5.16 -2.06 5.40
N ALA A 21 -5.28 -2.69 4.25
CA ALA A 21 -4.23 -2.61 3.24
C ALA A 21 -4.07 -1.16 2.75
N SER A 22 -5.17 -0.46 2.56
CA SER A 22 -5.12 0.92 2.10
C SER A 22 -4.51 1.84 3.14
N LYS A 23 -4.82 1.63 4.40
CA LYS A 23 -4.23 2.42 5.47
C LYS A 23 -2.73 2.18 5.57
N GLU A 24 -2.32 0.94 5.43
CA GLU A 24 -0.90 0.63 5.48
C GLU A 24 -0.18 1.23 4.28
N LEU A 25 -0.78 1.16 3.10
CA LEU A 25 -0.20 1.76 1.91
C LEU A 25 -0.03 3.27 2.09
N GLU A 26 -1.05 3.93 2.60
CA GLU A 26 -1.00 5.35 2.84
C GLU A 26 0.11 5.71 3.81
N HIS A 27 0.21 4.94 4.88
CA HIS A 27 1.25 5.14 5.88
C HIS A 27 2.65 5.00 5.28
N LEU A 28 2.87 3.96 4.47
CA LEU A 28 4.17 3.75 3.86
C LEU A 28 4.53 4.88 2.91
N LEU A 29 3.57 5.31 2.10
CA LEU A 29 3.84 6.36 1.13
C LEU A 29 4.13 7.69 1.80
N GLU A 30 3.41 8.01 2.85
CA GLU A 30 3.64 9.28 3.57
C GLU A 30 4.92 9.25 4.37
N THR A 31 5.22 8.12 4.98
CA THR A 31 6.37 8.02 5.88
C THR A 31 7.68 7.86 5.13
N HIS A 32 7.70 7.09 4.08
CA HIS A 32 8.95 6.69 3.44
C HIS A 32 9.10 7.15 1.99
N PHE A 33 8.04 7.62 1.36
CA PHE A 33 8.10 7.94 -0.07
C PHE A 33 7.65 9.36 -0.36
N GLN A 34 7.70 10.22 0.62
CA GLN A 34 7.52 11.66 0.45
C GLN A 34 6.15 12.07 -0.09
N ALA A 35 5.17 11.21 0.04
CA ALA A 35 3.83 11.56 -0.43
C ALA A 35 3.22 12.59 0.51
N PRO A 36 2.40 13.50 0.00
CA PRO A 36 1.81 14.51 0.86
C PRO A 36 0.83 13.89 1.85
N SER A 37 0.84 14.37 3.06
CA SER A 37 -0.11 13.90 4.06
C SER A 37 -1.30 14.83 4.08
N GLY A 38 -2.37 14.40 4.67
CA GLY A 38 -3.56 15.21 4.78
C GLY A 38 -4.79 14.46 4.30
N LYS A 39 -5.90 14.75 4.91
CA LYS A 39 -7.13 14.04 4.63
C LYS A 39 -7.73 14.40 3.29
N THR A 40 -7.39 15.57 2.78
CA THR A 40 -7.93 16.01 1.52
C THR A 40 -7.16 15.48 0.33
N VAL A 41 -6.00 14.86 0.56
CA VAL A 41 -5.20 14.31 -0.53
C VAL A 41 -5.58 12.85 -0.69
N GLY A 42 -6.12 12.49 -1.83
CA GLY A 42 -6.56 11.12 -2.07
C GLY A 42 -5.41 10.15 -2.25
N LEU A 43 -5.70 8.88 -2.10
CA LEU A 43 -4.65 7.85 -2.18
C LEU A 43 -4.07 7.75 -3.59
N HIS A 44 -4.86 7.90 -4.63
CA HIS A 44 -4.34 7.93 -6.00
C HIS A 44 -3.36 9.09 -6.18
N GLU A 45 -3.65 10.21 -5.57
CA GLU A 45 -2.80 11.38 -5.63
C GLU A 45 -1.50 11.13 -4.91
N LYS A 46 -1.56 10.48 -3.76
CA LYS A 46 -0.37 10.13 -3.00
C LYS A 46 0.52 9.17 -3.78
N ILE A 47 -0.10 8.22 -4.49
CA ILE A 47 0.66 7.29 -5.32
C ILE A 47 1.41 8.04 -6.42
N GLY A 48 0.74 8.97 -7.08
CA GLY A 48 1.39 9.72 -8.15
C GLY A 48 2.49 10.63 -7.66
N ALA A 49 2.36 11.13 -6.43
CA ALA A 49 3.36 12.03 -5.87
C ALA A 49 4.51 11.31 -5.17
N ALA A 50 4.39 10.00 -4.97
CA ALA A 50 5.41 9.26 -4.22
C ALA A 50 6.75 9.27 -4.96
N ARG A 51 7.82 9.39 -4.19
CA ARG A 51 9.18 9.41 -4.73
C ARG A 51 10.08 8.60 -3.83
N THR A 52 11.09 7.98 -4.41
CA THR A 52 12.09 7.26 -3.64
C THR A 52 12.96 8.26 -2.91
N ARG A 53 13.83 7.76 -2.07
CA ARG A 53 14.75 8.62 -1.32
C ARG A 53 15.60 9.48 -2.25
N SER A 54 15.96 8.97 -3.41
CA SER A 54 16.75 9.73 -4.37
C SER A 54 15.89 10.66 -5.22
N GLY A 55 14.61 10.72 -4.99
CA GLY A 55 13.73 11.64 -5.71
C GLY A 55 13.12 11.09 -6.97
N GLU A 56 13.26 9.80 -7.21
CA GLU A 56 12.72 9.19 -8.42
C GLU A 56 11.31 8.67 -8.21
N PRO A 57 10.48 8.65 -9.24
CA PRO A 57 9.16 8.08 -9.08
C PRO A 57 9.24 6.56 -8.87
N LEU A 58 8.21 5.99 -8.31
CA LEU A 58 8.14 4.54 -8.18
C LEU A 58 7.97 3.92 -9.56
N THR A 59 8.30 2.64 -9.68
CA THR A 59 8.21 2.00 -10.99
C THR A 59 6.78 1.98 -11.51
N GLU A 60 6.64 1.95 -12.80
CA GLU A 60 5.34 1.89 -13.42
C GLU A 60 4.55 0.69 -12.95
N ASN A 61 5.23 -0.43 -12.80
CA ASN A 61 4.58 -1.65 -12.35
C ASN A 61 4.04 -1.52 -10.93
N ALA A 62 4.82 -0.93 -10.03
CA ALA A 62 4.38 -0.71 -8.67
C ALA A 62 3.20 0.25 -8.62
N VAL A 63 3.27 1.32 -9.39
CA VAL A 63 2.19 2.30 -9.45
C VAL A 63 0.90 1.66 -9.95
N ARG A 64 1.00 0.87 -11.00
CA ARG A 64 -0.17 0.21 -11.57
C ARG A 64 -0.82 -0.74 -10.55
N ARG A 65 -0.01 -1.48 -9.83
CA ARG A 65 -0.53 -2.41 -8.83
C ARG A 65 -1.19 -1.67 -7.67
N MET A 66 -0.56 -0.60 -7.22
CA MET A 66 -1.13 0.21 -6.16
C MET A 66 -2.47 0.81 -6.58
N ARG A 67 -2.56 1.30 -7.82
CA ARG A 67 -3.80 1.89 -8.30
C ARG A 67 -4.91 0.85 -8.41
N TYR A 68 -4.56 -0.37 -8.77
CA TYR A 68 -5.52 -1.47 -8.78
C TYR A 68 -6.09 -1.69 -7.38
N LEU A 69 -5.22 -1.75 -6.37
CA LEU A 69 -5.68 -1.96 -5.00
C LEU A 69 -6.61 -0.84 -4.55
N VAL A 70 -6.27 0.39 -4.88
CA VAL A 70 -7.09 1.54 -4.51
C VAL A 70 -8.44 1.50 -5.23
N THR A 71 -8.45 1.08 -6.48
CA THR A 71 -9.68 0.97 -7.24
C THR A 71 -10.62 -0.04 -6.59
N ILE A 72 -10.09 -1.18 -6.16
CA ILE A 72 -10.88 -2.19 -5.47
C ILE A 72 -11.42 -1.63 -4.15
N ARG A 73 -10.57 -0.95 -3.40
CA ARG A 73 -10.98 -0.34 -2.14
C ARG A 73 -12.11 0.67 -2.36
N ASN A 74 -11.97 1.50 -3.38
CA ASN A 74 -12.98 2.52 -3.66
C ASN A 74 -14.31 1.88 -4.04
N SER A 75 -14.29 0.80 -4.78
CA SER A 75 -15.51 0.09 -5.11
C SER A 75 -16.20 -0.45 -3.88
N LEU A 76 -15.46 -1.05 -2.98
CA LEU A 76 -16.05 -1.60 -1.77
C LEU A 76 -16.57 -0.52 -0.83
N VAL A 77 -15.90 0.62 -0.77
CA VAL A 77 -16.26 1.67 0.17
C VAL A 77 -17.41 2.53 -0.37
N HIS A 78 -17.43 2.79 -1.66
CA HIS A 78 -18.33 3.78 -2.24
C HIS A 78 -19.48 3.19 -3.05
N ASP A 79 -19.32 2.00 -3.60
CA ASP A 79 -20.34 1.41 -4.43
C ASP A 79 -21.19 0.47 -3.58
N ARG A 80 -22.40 0.88 -3.28
CA ARG A 80 -23.25 0.12 -2.37
C ARG A 80 -23.60 -1.27 -2.89
N GLU A 81 -23.40 -1.52 -4.17
CA GLU A 81 -23.70 -2.83 -4.72
C GLU A 81 -22.51 -3.77 -4.71
N VAL A 82 -21.35 -3.26 -4.37
CA VAL A 82 -20.13 -4.06 -4.32
C VAL A 82 -19.82 -4.34 -2.86
N ASN A 83 -19.94 -5.59 -2.45
CA ASN A 83 -19.71 -5.94 -1.05
C ASN A 83 -18.69 -7.04 -0.87
N ALA A 84 -17.96 -7.38 -1.91
CA ALA A 84 -16.89 -8.37 -1.81
C ALA A 84 -15.81 -8.04 -2.85
N ILE A 85 -14.59 -8.49 -2.60
CA ILE A 85 -13.50 -8.34 -3.55
C ILE A 85 -13.75 -9.31 -4.70
N PRO A 86 -13.77 -8.83 -5.94
CA PRO A 86 -14.05 -9.71 -7.08
C PRO A 86 -13.11 -10.91 -7.17
N ASN A 87 -11.85 -10.69 -6.90
CA ASN A 87 -10.87 -11.77 -6.90
C ASN A 87 -9.96 -11.57 -5.70
N ARG A 88 -10.33 -12.18 -4.59
CA ARG A 88 -9.60 -11.99 -3.34
C ARG A 88 -8.16 -12.46 -3.44
N ALA A 89 -7.93 -13.60 -4.09
CA ALA A 89 -6.56 -14.11 -4.21
C ALA A 89 -5.67 -13.12 -4.97
N ASP A 90 -6.23 -12.50 -5.99
CA ASP A 90 -5.50 -11.53 -6.79
C ASP A 90 -5.19 -10.27 -5.99
N PHE A 91 -6.15 -9.83 -5.17
CA PHE A 91 -5.94 -8.67 -4.31
C PHE A 91 -4.84 -8.96 -3.30
N VAL A 92 -4.89 -10.11 -2.65
CA VAL A 92 -3.89 -10.49 -1.64
C VAL A 92 -2.50 -10.59 -2.29
N LYS A 93 -2.42 -11.20 -3.45
CA LYS A 93 -1.16 -11.32 -4.16
C LYS A 93 -0.62 -9.94 -4.54
N GLY A 94 -1.50 -9.07 -5.05
CA GLY A 94 -1.10 -7.73 -5.44
C GLY A 94 -0.60 -6.92 -4.25
N TRP A 95 -1.30 -7.01 -3.12
CA TRP A 95 -0.87 -6.32 -1.91
C TRP A 95 0.49 -6.84 -1.45
N ALA A 96 0.68 -8.16 -1.43
CA ALA A 96 1.94 -8.73 -1.00
C ALA A 96 3.10 -8.28 -1.88
N GLU A 97 2.87 -8.17 -3.19
CA GLU A 97 3.91 -7.73 -4.10
C GLU A 97 4.24 -6.25 -3.92
N VAL A 98 3.22 -5.43 -3.71
CA VAL A 98 3.42 -4.01 -3.47
C VAL A 98 4.20 -3.83 -2.17
N GLU A 99 3.76 -4.51 -1.12
CA GLU A 99 4.42 -4.39 0.17
C GLU A 99 5.88 -4.81 0.08
N ALA A 100 6.15 -5.92 -0.59
CA ALA A 100 7.53 -6.40 -0.72
C ALA A 100 8.39 -5.39 -1.48
N GLU A 101 7.86 -4.82 -2.54
CA GLU A 101 8.63 -3.85 -3.31
C GLU A 101 8.88 -2.58 -2.51
N LEU A 102 7.88 -2.06 -1.82
CA LEU A 102 8.06 -0.85 -1.03
C LEU A 102 9.01 -1.09 0.12
N GLN A 103 8.92 -2.23 0.78
CA GLN A 103 9.82 -2.54 1.88
C GLN A 103 11.27 -2.65 1.39
N ARG A 104 11.46 -3.18 0.20
CA ARG A 104 12.81 -3.28 -0.38
C ARG A 104 13.42 -1.91 -0.63
N LEU A 105 12.59 -0.92 -0.94
CA LEU A 105 13.06 0.43 -1.22
C LEU A 105 13.22 1.27 0.03
N ILE A 106 12.71 0.82 1.16
CA ILE A 106 12.84 1.55 2.40
C ILE A 106 14.21 1.28 3.01
N PRO A 107 14.97 2.30 3.40
CA PRO A 107 16.28 2.07 3.98
C PRO A 107 16.19 1.27 5.27
N GLN A 108 17.13 0.38 5.47
CA GLN A 108 17.17 -0.45 6.66
C GLN A 108 18.00 0.23 7.73
N GLU A 109 17.49 1.31 8.23
CA GLU A 109 18.26 2.13 9.17
C GLU A 109 18.57 1.40 10.45
N GLY A 110 17.65 0.60 10.89
CA GLY A 110 17.89 -0.16 12.11
C GLY A 110 19.08 -1.06 11.98
N SER A 111 19.20 -1.73 10.86
CA SER A 111 20.33 -2.56 10.59
C SER A 111 21.58 -1.79 10.52
N SER A 112 21.56 -0.69 9.86
CA SER A 112 22.74 0.13 9.73
C SER A 112 23.21 0.60 11.07
N CYS A 113 22.32 0.96 11.91
CA CYS A 113 22.69 1.41 13.22
C CYS A 113 23.33 0.31 14.02
N VAL A 114 22.87 -0.85 13.86
CA VAL A 114 23.40 -1.95 14.61
C VAL A 114 24.84 -2.22 14.29
N VAL A 115 25.19 -2.06 13.06
CA VAL A 115 26.54 -2.34 12.69
C VAL A 115 27.47 -1.31 13.17
N CYS A 116 26.98 -0.19 13.47
CA CYS A 116 27.84 0.84 14.01
C CYS A 116 28.23 0.50 15.41
#